data_247880564c8b3fbdba0e720530db5093
#
_entry.id   247880564c8b3fbdba0e720530db5093
#
_cell.length_a   1.000
_cell.length_b   1.000
_cell.length_c   1.000
_cell.angle_alpha   90.00
_cell.angle_beta   90.00
_cell.angle_gamma   90.00
#
_symmetry.space_group_name_H-M   'P 1'
#
loop_
_entity.id
_entity.type
_entity.pdbx_description
1 polymer ?
#
loop_
_entity_poly.entity_id
_entity_poly.type
_entity_poly.pdbx_seq_one_letter_code
_entity_poly.pdbx_strand_id
1 'polypeptide(L)'
;GELQFKELYTVRGFQSSSEPMVHFGYGGIQQVDSITIVWPNKTFQTLKNITVNQQLTISPEKTEPFNYSHLLKKETPIFKKVSNNLGVNFTHIEDNYTDFNRQKLIPYQNSDRGPAVAVGDLNNDGKEDVYFGGSKFNSAKVFVQKDSFFKEEKIEVITKDSINEDVVALIADLNNDGKNDVIVGTGGADFYNKMTPLLDTYYTQSGLSFEKQELPAYFENAAVIKAADYDHDGDLDVFIGNNMVSNNFGAIPNSYILKNNKGKFSILENQPFQNIGMITDAIWEDYNSDGFVDLILVGEWMTPKFFKNTKGNFVEENLIKSKLTGLWQQITPFDIDKDGDVDYLLGNWGKNSKFEASQAHPLRMYYSDFDGNGSTETILCNFKNGAYYPLLGLDELASQIVSLRKKFTNYKSFAGKSIDAIFEKSVLKKARIFEVNTLASGYLKNENNTFTFIPFKNELQVSPISAFLEFDFDANGVNEVLVAGNYFGVSPYQGRFDSFPGALIFDEEKIILGNKIGLDFSQKAVKKLNSIKVQNKTYVLATINNDSVQVYQLIK
;
A
#
# COMPACT_ATOMS: atom_id res chain seq x y z
N GLY A 1 4.65 14.32 33.24
CA GLY A 1 3.49 15.21 33.37
C GLY A 1 2.83 15.42 32.01
N GLU A 2 1.58 15.76 31.99
CA GLU A 2 0.83 16.05 30.76
C GLU A 2 1.12 17.47 30.30
N LEU A 3 1.38 17.67 29.00
CA LEU A 3 1.60 18.97 28.38
C LEU A 3 0.34 19.39 27.61
N GLN A 4 -0.17 20.58 27.90
CA GLN A 4 -1.20 21.24 27.10
C GLN A 4 -0.59 22.46 26.40
N PHE A 5 -0.94 22.64 25.14
CA PHE A 5 -0.46 23.75 24.30
C PHE A 5 -1.64 24.51 23.68
N LYS A 6 -1.59 25.82 23.69
CA LYS A 6 -2.54 26.68 22.96
C LYS A 6 -1.87 27.94 22.45
N GLU A 7 -2.35 28.39 21.30
CA GLU A 7 -1.94 29.65 20.69
C GLU A 7 -3.08 30.68 20.83
N LEU A 8 -2.71 31.92 21.11
CA LEU A 8 -3.64 33.03 21.17
C LEU A 8 -3.65 33.80 19.87
N TYR A 9 -4.76 33.66 19.13
CA TYR A 9 -5.06 34.47 17.97
C TYR A 9 -6.26 35.37 18.26
N THR A 10 -6.09 36.67 18.05
CA THR A 10 -7.17 37.63 18.22
C THR A 10 -8.15 37.65 17.07
N VAL A 11 -7.70 37.29 15.85
CA VAL A 11 -8.55 37.22 14.66
C VAL A 11 -9.11 35.81 14.52
N ARG A 12 -10.42 35.69 14.36
CA ARG A 12 -11.15 34.43 14.17
C ARG A 12 -12.18 34.58 13.07
N GLY A 13 -12.04 33.80 12.01
CA GLY A 13 -12.96 33.84 10.88
C GLY A 13 -12.89 35.14 10.08
N PHE A 14 -13.90 35.33 9.21
CA PHE A 14 -13.99 36.52 8.35
C PHE A 14 -14.55 37.71 9.15
N GLN A 15 -13.78 38.79 9.23
CA GLN A 15 -14.15 40.06 9.93
C GLN A 15 -14.62 39.89 11.38
N SER A 16 -14.07 38.91 12.08
CA SER A 16 -14.40 38.69 13.50
C SER A 16 -13.15 38.52 14.35
N SER A 17 -13.28 38.82 15.63
CA SER A 17 -12.26 38.62 16.64
C SER A 17 -12.84 37.92 17.84
N SER A 18 -12.02 37.25 18.61
CA SER A 18 -12.38 36.68 19.90
C SER A 18 -11.64 37.40 21.00
N GLU A 19 -12.16 37.28 22.23
CA GLU A 19 -11.52 37.79 23.43
C GLU A 19 -10.08 37.31 23.50
N PRO A 20 -9.09 38.15 23.81
CA PRO A 20 -7.68 37.78 23.90
C PRO A 20 -7.38 37.00 25.19
N MET A 21 -8.05 35.87 25.35
CA MET A 21 -7.93 34.99 26.51
C MET A 21 -7.73 33.54 26.06
N VAL A 22 -6.91 32.80 26.80
CA VAL A 22 -6.69 31.37 26.59
C VAL A 22 -7.28 30.62 27.77
N HIS A 23 -8.10 29.61 27.48
CA HIS A 23 -8.72 28.76 28.49
C HIS A 23 -8.09 27.36 28.45
N PHE A 24 -7.69 26.86 29.64
CA PHE A 24 -7.21 25.50 29.83
C PHE A 24 -8.12 24.74 30.79
N GLY A 25 -8.47 23.51 30.47
CA GLY A 25 -9.19 22.59 31.35
C GLY A 25 -8.23 21.58 31.96
N TYR A 26 -8.21 21.46 33.28
CA TYR A 26 -7.28 20.60 34.02
C TYR A 26 -7.98 19.43 34.76
N GLY A 27 -9.28 19.22 34.55
CA GLY A 27 -10.03 18.15 35.22
C GLY A 27 -9.97 18.28 36.75
N GLY A 28 -9.50 17.27 37.44
CA GLY A 28 -9.36 17.21 38.89
C GLY A 28 -8.06 17.79 39.45
N ILE A 29 -7.15 18.30 38.61
CA ILE A 29 -5.85 18.85 39.03
C ILE A 29 -6.08 20.17 39.79
N GLN A 30 -5.41 20.36 40.91
CA GLN A 30 -5.55 21.57 41.76
C GLN A 30 -4.41 22.59 41.52
N GLN A 31 -3.29 22.15 40.96
CA GLN A 31 -2.12 22.99 40.72
C GLN A 31 -1.42 22.56 39.44
N VAL A 32 -0.99 23.52 38.64
CA VAL A 32 -0.15 23.33 37.44
C VAL A 32 1.29 23.61 37.82
N ASP A 33 2.20 22.70 37.46
CA ASP A 33 3.62 22.80 37.80
C ASP A 33 4.24 24.07 37.20
N SER A 34 3.93 24.34 35.93
CA SER A 34 4.43 25.54 35.25
C SER A 34 3.55 25.95 34.06
N ILE A 35 3.53 27.24 33.77
CA ILE A 35 2.97 27.84 32.57
C ILE A 35 4.09 28.64 31.91
N THR A 36 4.45 28.25 30.69
CA THR A 36 5.42 28.99 29.87
C THR A 36 4.66 29.79 28.81
N ILE A 37 4.90 31.07 28.76
CA ILE A 37 4.32 32.00 27.80
C ILE A 37 5.41 32.46 26.86
N VAL A 38 5.22 32.20 25.55
CA VAL A 38 6.10 32.72 24.50
C VAL A 38 5.41 33.93 23.87
N TRP A 39 6.07 35.07 23.94
CA TRP A 39 5.55 36.35 23.47
C TRP A 39 5.84 36.56 21.96
N PRO A 40 5.08 37.36 21.24
CA PRO A 40 5.29 37.63 19.81
C PRO A 40 6.68 38.19 19.45
N ASN A 41 7.31 38.87 20.42
CA ASN A 41 8.69 39.39 20.23
C ASN A 41 9.79 38.35 20.41
N LYS A 42 9.45 37.05 20.43
CA LYS A 42 10.37 35.92 20.64
C LYS A 42 11.08 35.94 21.99
N THR A 43 10.39 36.39 23.02
CA THR A 43 10.81 36.20 24.41
C THR A 43 9.85 35.27 25.14
N PHE A 44 10.27 34.73 26.29
CA PHE A 44 9.40 33.91 27.11
C PHE A 44 9.56 34.19 28.58
N GLN A 45 8.54 33.81 29.35
CA GLN A 45 8.59 33.74 30.80
C GLN A 45 7.86 32.49 31.30
N THR A 46 8.26 31.98 32.45
CA THR A 46 7.66 30.80 33.07
C THR A 46 7.17 31.14 34.48
N LEU A 47 5.90 30.90 34.72
CA LEU A 47 5.27 30.93 36.04
C LEU A 47 5.23 29.51 36.59
N LYS A 48 5.52 29.33 37.87
CA LYS A 48 5.55 28.01 38.53
C LYS A 48 4.50 27.88 39.63
N ASN A 49 4.06 26.67 39.91
CA ASN A 49 3.17 26.33 41.03
C ASN A 49 1.86 27.13 41.02
N ILE A 50 1.19 27.15 39.87
CA ILE A 50 -0.02 27.94 39.67
C ILE A 50 -1.25 27.13 40.10
N THR A 51 -2.03 27.65 41.05
CA THR A 51 -3.33 27.08 41.42
C THR A 51 -4.31 27.22 40.26
N VAL A 52 -5.19 26.23 40.06
CA VAL A 52 -6.24 26.26 39.03
C VAL A 52 -7.47 27.04 39.46
N ASN A 53 -8.50 27.12 38.64
CA ASN A 53 -9.78 27.79 38.90
C ASN A 53 -9.64 29.30 39.17
N GLN A 54 -8.76 29.95 38.43
CA GLN A 54 -8.56 31.40 38.49
C GLN A 54 -8.31 31.98 37.09
N GLN A 55 -8.48 33.29 36.97
CA GLN A 55 -8.07 34.07 35.81
C GLN A 55 -6.77 34.80 36.13
N LEU A 56 -5.76 34.63 35.25
CA LEU A 56 -4.47 35.30 35.38
C LEU A 56 -4.34 36.36 34.29
N THR A 57 -4.03 37.58 34.69
CA THR A 57 -3.56 38.60 33.74
C THR A 57 -2.03 38.62 33.78
N ILE A 58 -1.41 38.35 32.64
CA ILE A 58 0.05 38.19 32.56
C ILE A 58 0.60 39.26 31.63
N SER A 59 1.61 39.97 32.08
CA SER A 59 2.38 40.94 31.32
C SER A 59 3.82 40.46 31.13
N PRO A 60 4.51 40.85 30.03
CA PRO A 60 5.89 40.44 29.78
C PRO A 60 6.85 41.11 30.77
N GLU A 61 7.17 40.40 31.85
CA GLU A 61 8.10 40.83 32.89
C GLU A 61 9.23 39.80 33.03
N LYS A 62 10.47 40.26 33.15
CA LYS A 62 11.67 39.40 33.29
C LYS A 62 11.70 38.29 32.25
N THR A 63 11.50 38.66 31.00
CA THR A 63 11.49 37.72 29.85
C THR A 63 12.90 37.41 29.38
N GLU A 64 13.10 36.18 28.90
CA GLU A 64 14.34 35.68 28.27
C GLU A 64 14.12 35.44 26.79
N PRO A 65 15.16 35.49 25.93
CA PRO A 65 15.03 35.14 24.53
C PRO A 65 14.56 33.71 24.34
N PHE A 66 13.55 33.51 23.49
CA PHE A 66 13.01 32.20 23.16
C PHE A 66 13.53 31.71 21.80
N ASN A 67 14.03 30.50 21.78
CA ASN A 67 14.44 29.85 20.55
C ASN A 67 13.49 28.70 20.22
N TYR A 68 12.68 28.87 19.18
CA TYR A 68 11.75 27.84 18.71
C TYR A 68 12.42 26.51 18.35
N SER A 69 13.70 26.53 17.99
CA SER A 69 14.43 25.28 17.68
C SER A 69 14.53 24.32 18.86
N HIS A 70 14.36 24.82 20.10
CA HIS A 70 14.34 23.99 21.31
C HIS A 70 13.05 23.19 21.47
N LEU A 71 11.96 23.59 20.82
CA LEU A 71 10.72 22.84 20.78
C LEU A 71 10.76 21.70 19.75
N LEU A 72 11.68 21.79 18.81
CA LEU A 72 11.84 20.81 17.75
C LEU A 72 12.88 19.78 18.20
N LYS A 73 12.42 18.60 18.60
CA LYS A 73 13.34 17.46 18.72
C LYS A 73 13.88 17.16 17.32
N LYS A 74 15.14 17.50 17.08
CA LYS A 74 15.80 17.11 15.83
C LYS A 74 16.20 15.64 15.95
N GLU A 75 15.57 14.81 15.13
CA GLU A 75 16.07 13.45 14.92
C GLU A 75 17.37 13.53 14.08
N THR A 76 18.26 12.58 14.31
CA THR A 76 19.47 12.46 13.48
C THR A 76 19.04 11.89 12.11
N PRO A 77 19.44 12.52 11.00
CA PRO A 77 19.13 11.97 9.69
C PRO A 77 19.76 10.58 9.53
N ILE A 78 18.95 9.62 9.10
CA ILE A 78 19.38 8.25 8.75
C ILE A 78 19.58 8.16 7.22
N PHE A 79 18.84 8.95 6.47
CA PHE A 79 18.82 8.92 5.02
C PHE A 79 19.34 10.23 4.41
N LYS A 80 20.04 10.10 3.28
CA LYS A 80 20.45 11.21 2.43
C LYS A 80 20.10 10.90 0.98
N LYS A 81 19.29 11.74 0.36
CA LYS A 81 18.96 11.61 -1.06
C LYS A 81 20.20 11.76 -1.93
N VAL A 82 20.37 10.85 -2.88
CA VAL A 82 21.47 10.86 -3.86
C VAL A 82 21.00 11.64 -5.09
N SER A 83 21.68 12.74 -5.41
CA SER A 83 21.24 13.71 -6.43
C SER A 83 21.19 13.14 -7.84
N ASN A 84 22.04 12.18 -8.17
CA ASN A 84 22.12 11.53 -9.50
C ASN A 84 21.56 10.10 -9.51
N ASN A 85 20.86 9.69 -8.43
CA ASN A 85 20.29 8.34 -8.26
C ASN A 85 21.29 7.21 -8.61
N LEU A 86 22.59 7.40 -8.41
CA LEU A 86 23.66 6.48 -8.82
C LEU A 86 23.63 6.12 -10.32
N GLY A 87 23.07 6.96 -11.18
CA GLY A 87 22.90 6.70 -12.61
C GLY A 87 21.62 5.95 -13.00
N VAL A 88 20.77 5.59 -12.03
CA VAL A 88 19.45 5.02 -12.29
C VAL A 88 18.50 6.13 -12.76
N ASN A 89 18.54 6.42 -14.05
CA ASN A 89 17.71 7.46 -14.67
C ASN A 89 16.41 6.86 -15.22
N PHE A 90 15.64 6.22 -14.33
CA PHE A 90 14.33 5.67 -14.67
C PHE A 90 13.24 6.63 -14.23
N THR A 91 12.30 6.90 -15.13
CA THR A 91 11.04 7.60 -14.84
C THR A 91 9.91 6.73 -15.34
N HIS A 92 9.02 6.34 -14.46
CA HIS A 92 7.79 5.66 -14.85
C HIS A 92 6.84 6.65 -15.49
N ILE A 93 6.25 6.28 -16.61
CA ILE A 93 5.30 7.11 -17.36
C ILE A 93 4.07 6.24 -17.63
N GLU A 94 2.96 6.54 -16.95
CA GLU A 94 1.68 5.90 -17.24
C GLU A 94 1.13 6.32 -18.60
N ASP A 95 0.30 5.48 -19.19
CA ASP A 95 -0.46 5.84 -20.37
C ASP A 95 -1.64 6.78 -20.04
N ASN A 96 -2.41 7.19 -21.04
CA ASN A 96 -3.56 8.05 -20.87
C ASN A 96 -4.86 7.28 -20.56
N TYR A 97 -4.77 6.01 -20.18
CA TYR A 97 -5.96 5.24 -19.84
C TYR A 97 -6.52 5.69 -18.49
N THR A 98 -7.84 5.77 -18.43
CA THR A 98 -8.56 6.13 -17.20
C THR A 98 -9.71 5.15 -17.00
N ASP A 99 -9.60 4.30 -16.00
CA ASP A 99 -10.60 3.28 -15.66
C ASP A 99 -12.02 3.84 -15.56
N PHE A 100 -12.18 5.04 -14.98
CA PHE A 100 -13.48 5.72 -14.80
C PHE A 100 -14.20 6.04 -16.10
N ASN A 101 -13.52 6.01 -17.26
CA ASN A 101 -14.17 6.19 -18.56
C ASN A 101 -15.03 4.98 -18.94
N ARG A 102 -14.65 3.79 -18.49
CA ARG A 102 -15.37 2.53 -18.75
C ARG A 102 -16.22 2.08 -17.55
N GLN A 103 -15.65 2.12 -16.37
CA GLN A 103 -16.28 1.69 -15.11
C GLN A 103 -16.42 2.91 -14.21
N LYS A 104 -17.46 3.69 -14.42
CA LYS A 104 -17.63 5.02 -13.81
C LYS A 104 -17.87 5.00 -12.30
N LEU A 105 -18.26 3.84 -11.75
CA LEU A 105 -18.66 3.68 -10.35
C LEU A 105 -17.60 3.03 -9.46
N ILE A 106 -16.44 2.69 -10.02
CA ILE A 106 -15.36 2.09 -9.24
C ILE A 106 -14.77 3.11 -8.24
N PRO A 107 -14.28 2.65 -7.08
CA PRO A 107 -13.78 3.54 -6.03
C PRO A 107 -12.42 4.16 -6.35
N TYR A 108 -11.59 3.45 -7.09
CA TYR A 108 -10.21 3.80 -7.46
C TYR A 108 -9.81 3.08 -8.75
N GLN A 109 -8.80 3.61 -9.42
CA GLN A 109 -8.22 3.00 -10.61
C GLN A 109 -7.47 1.70 -10.25
N ASN A 110 -7.37 0.81 -11.20
CA ASN A 110 -6.53 -0.38 -11.12
C ASN A 110 -5.46 -0.42 -12.22
N SER A 111 -5.54 0.49 -13.18
CA SER A 111 -4.57 0.61 -14.28
C SER A 111 -3.21 1.16 -13.83
N ASP A 112 -3.13 1.86 -12.70
CA ASP A 112 -1.92 2.52 -12.20
C ASP A 112 -1.19 1.73 -11.10
N ARG A 113 -1.14 0.41 -11.21
CA ARG A 113 -0.48 -0.46 -10.21
C ARG A 113 1.04 -0.56 -10.38
N GLY A 114 1.54 -0.26 -11.57
CA GLY A 114 2.97 -0.24 -11.89
C GLY A 114 3.78 0.88 -11.22
N PRO A 115 5.10 0.91 -11.49
CA PRO A 115 5.83 -0.06 -12.28
C PRO A 115 6.26 -1.30 -11.50
N ALA A 116 6.51 -2.39 -12.21
CA ALA A 116 7.28 -3.50 -11.70
C ALA A 116 8.71 -3.05 -11.38
N VAL A 117 9.32 -3.65 -10.38
CA VAL A 117 10.75 -3.53 -10.09
C VAL A 117 11.26 -4.82 -9.45
N ALA A 118 12.44 -5.25 -9.87
CA ALA A 118 13.16 -6.35 -9.25
C ALA A 118 14.66 -6.04 -9.20
N VAL A 119 15.33 -6.50 -8.15
CA VAL A 119 16.76 -6.33 -7.92
C VAL A 119 17.42 -7.71 -7.86
N GLY A 120 18.50 -7.90 -8.60
CA GLY A 120 19.26 -9.14 -8.62
C GLY A 120 20.39 -9.07 -9.66
N ASP A 121 21.31 -10.01 -9.63
CA ASP A 121 22.40 -10.10 -10.59
C ASP A 121 21.88 -10.63 -11.94
N LEU A 122 21.77 -9.76 -12.94
CA LEU A 122 21.24 -10.08 -14.27
C LEU A 122 22.32 -10.37 -15.32
N ASN A 123 23.59 -10.31 -14.93
CA ASN A 123 24.70 -10.54 -15.85
C ASN A 123 25.74 -11.53 -15.31
N ASN A 124 25.50 -12.06 -14.12
CA ASN A 124 26.34 -13.01 -13.39
C ASN A 124 27.73 -12.46 -13.07
N ASP A 125 27.82 -11.15 -12.71
CA ASP A 125 29.06 -10.50 -12.30
C ASP A 125 29.20 -10.36 -10.77
N GLY A 126 28.21 -10.84 -10.00
CA GLY A 126 28.15 -10.81 -8.56
C GLY A 126 27.69 -9.48 -7.98
N LYS A 127 27.17 -8.55 -8.80
CA LYS A 127 26.60 -7.29 -8.39
C LYS A 127 25.09 -7.24 -8.64
N GLU A 128 24.40 -6.46 -7.85
CA GLU A 128 22.94 -6.30 -8.01
C GLU A 128 22.63 -5.34 -9.15
N ASP A 129 21.84 -5.78 -10.09
CA ASP A 129 21.25 -5.01 -11.19
C ASP A 129 19.79 -4.70 -10.88
N VAL A 130 19.15 -3.84 -11.67
CA VAL A 130 17.76 -3.46 -11.48
C VAL A 130 16.99 -3.60 -12.78
N TYR A 131 15.90 -4.37 -12.72
CA TYR A 131 14.87 -4.41 -13.74
C TYR A 131 13.73 -3.47 -13.35
N PHE A 132 13.32 -2.58 -14.26
CA PHE A 132 12.09 -1.80 -14.15
C PHE A 132 11.13 -2.19 -15.25
N GLY A 133 9.92 -2.54 -14.88
CA GLY A 133 8.85 -2.83 -15.82
C GLY A 133 8.40 -1.60 -16.59
N GLY A 134 7.90 -1.86 -17.79
CA GLY A 134 7.29 -0.87 -18.65
C GLY A 134 5.82 -0.63 -18.31
N SER A 135 5.29 0.45 -18.83
CA SER A 135 3.86 0.67 -19.00
C SER A 135 3.52 0.58 -20.49
N LYS A 136 2.26 0.55 -20.83
CA LYS A 136 1.82 0.47 -22.22
C LYS A 136 2.51 1.51 -23.09
N PHE A 137 3.20 1.04 -24.14
CA PHE A 137 4.04 1.80 -25.09
C PHE A 137 5.34 2.38 -24.51
N ASN A 138 5.65 2.12 -23.26
CA ASN A 138 6.91 2.47 -22.63
C ASN A 138 7.64 1.19 -22.23
N SER A 139 8.74 0.88 -22.92
CA SER A 139 9.48 -0.37 -22.70
C SER A 139 10.07 -0.47 -21.30
N ALA A 140 10.11 -1.69 -20.77
CA ALA A 140 10.89 -2.02 -19.59
C ALA A 140 12.38 -1.69 -19.79
N LYS A 141 13.07 -1.43 -18.68
CA LYS A 141 14.49 -1.04 -18.66
C LYS A 141 15.29 -1.87 -17.68
N VAL A 142 16.51 -2.19 -18.07
CA VAL A 142 17.48 -2.86 -17.21
C VAL A 142 18.65 -1.92 -16.95
N PHE A 143 18.99 -1.76 -15.68
CA PHE A 143 20.15 -0.99 -15.24
C PHE A 143 21.17 -1.93 -14.62
N VAL A 144 22.31 -2.06 -15.28
CA VAL A 144 23.41 -2.92 -14.85
C VAL A 144 24.36 -2.12 -13.97
N GLN A 145 24.71 -2.67 -12.81
CA GLN A 145 25.66 -2.06 -11.90
C GLN A 145 27.09 -2.15 -12.47
N LYS A 146 27.73 -1.00 -12.57
CA LYS A 146 29.18 -0.85 -12.75
C LYS A 146 29.83 -0.65 -11.39
N ASP A 147 31.07 -0.24 -11.32
CA ASP A 147 31.80 -0.18 -10.04
C ASP A 147 31.11 0.69 -8.97
N SER A 148 30.58 1.85 -9.33
CA SER A 148 29.99 2.79 -8.37
C SER A 148 28.69 3.43 -8.84
N PHE A 149 28.16 3.01 -9.99
CA PHE A 149 26.96 3.55 -10.61
C PHE A 149 26.25 2.50 -11.46
N PHE A 150 25.03 2.81 -11.85
CA PHE A 150 24.24 1.99 -12.77
C PHE A 150 24.25 2.59 -14.18
N LYS A 151 24.23 1.72 -15.18
CA LYS A 151 24.12 2.07 -16.59
C LYS A 151 22.97 1.32 -17.22
N GLU A 152 22.10 2.01 -17.95
CA GLU A 152 21.05 1.39 -18.73
C GLU A 152 21.66 0.50 -19.82
N GLU A 153 21.25 -0.77 -19.87
CA GLU A 153 21.61 -1.73 -20.93
C GLU A 153 20.34 -2.11 -21.69
N LYS A 154 20.41 -1.96 -23.00
CA LYS A 154 19.27 -2.28 -23.88
C LYS A 154 19.25 -3.77 -24.18
N ILE A 155 18.24 -4.46 -23.66
CA ILE A 155 17.97 -5.88 -23.92
C ILE A 155 16.81 -5.96 -24.91
N GLU A 156 17.10 -6.37 -26.14
CA GLU A 156 16.18 -6.25 -27.27
C GLU A 156 14.88 -7.05 -27.06
N VAL A 157 14.95 -8.26 -26.51
CA VAL A 157 13.77 -9.10 -26.26
C VAL A 157 12.83 -8.48 -25.24
N ILE A 158 13.36 -7.84 -24.20
CA ILE A 158 12.59 -7.15 -23.16
C ILE A 158 11.98 -5.86 -23.73
N THR A 159 12.75 -5.08 -24.49
CA THR A 159 12.25 -3.82 -25.05
C THR A 159 11.19 -4.01 -26.14
N LYS A 160 11.10 -5.18 -26.77
CA LYS A 160 10.04 -5.50 -27.74
C LYS A 160 8.66 -5.71 -27.11
N ASP A 161 8.59 -6.07 -25.84
CA ASP A 161 7.33 -6.31 -25.12
C ASP A 161 6.67 -5.01 -24.59
N SER A 162 6.94 -3.87 -25.22
CA SER A 162 6.48 -2.54 -24.81
C SER A 162 4.96 -2.31 -24.85
N ILE A 163 4.19 -3.29 -25.31
CA ILE A 163 2.71 -3.23 -25.27
C ILE A 163 2.15 -3.62 -23.89
N ASN A 164 2.93 -4.37 -23.12
CA ASN A 164 2.51 -4.89 -21.83
C ASN A 164 2.54 -3.78 -20.76
N GLU A 165 1.72 -3.95 -19.75
CA GLU A 165 1.76 -3.21 -18.50
C GLU A 165 2.41 -4.10 -17.43
N ASP A 166 3.67 -3.84 -17.10
CA ASP A 166 4.42 -4.63 -16.14
C ASP A 166 4.17 -4.10 -14.71
N VAL A 167 3.50 -4.88 -13.87
CA VAL A 167 3.08 -4.43 -12.53
C VAL A 167 3.89 -5.08 -11.40
N VAL A 168 4.46 -6.24 -11.66
CA VAL A 168 5.31 -6.97 -10.70
C VAL A 168 6.39 -7.74 -11.45
N ALA A 169 7.58 -7.87 -10.85
CA ALA A 169 8.66 -8.69 -11.39
C ALA A 169 9.40 -9.41 -10.28
N LEU A 170 10.00 -10.53 -10.62
CA LEU A 170 10.88 -11.33 -9.78
C LEU A 170 12.15 -11.70 -10.57
N ILE A 171 13.30 -11.63 -9.91
CA ILE A 171 14.59 -12.10 -10.40
C ILE A 171 15.01 -13.28 -9.53
N ALA A 172 15.19 -14.45 -10.11
CA ALA A 172 15.66 -15.66 -9.46
C ALA A 172 16.20 -16.68 -10.48
N ASP A 173 17.03 -17.63 -10.05
CA ASP A 173 17.42 -18.78 -10.86
C ASP A 173 16.25 -19.78 -10.91
N LEU A 174 15.43 -19.67 -11.95
CA LEU A 174 14.21 -20.46 -12.10
C LEU A 174 14.43 -21.75 -12.91
N ASN A 175 15.59 -21.88 -13.58
CA ASN A 175 15.90 -23.06 -14.39
C ASN A 175 17.05 -23.91 -13.82
N ASN A 176 17.58 -23.52 -12.66
CA ASN A 176 18.69 -24.16 -11.95
C ASN A 176 19.99 -24.22 -12.79
N ASP A 177 20.26 -23.19 -13.60
CA ASP A 177 21.49 -23.09 -14.40
C ASP A 177 22.59 -22.22 -13.71
N GLY A 178 22.30 -21.70 -12.53
CA GLY A 178 23.18 -20.85 -11.74
C GLY A 178 23.16 -19.38 -12.16
N LYS A 179 22.18 -18.96 -12.98
CA LYS A 179 21.98 -17.57 -13.40
C LYS A 179 20.56 -17.13 -13.09
N ASN A 180 20.41 -15.84 -12.85
CA ASN A 180 19.10 -15.31 -12.54
C ASN A 180 18.29 -15.03 -13.82
N ASP A 181 17.10 -15.53 -13.84
CA ASP A 181 16.05 -15.28 -14.82
C ASP A 181 15.14 -14.13 -14.38
N VAL A 182 14.25 -13.67 -15.25
CA VAL A 182 13.25 -12.64 -14.94
C VAL A 182 11.87 -13.16 -15.27
N ILE A 183 10.96 -13.16 -14.30
CA ILE A 183 9.53 -13.38 -14.53
C ILE A 183 8.77 -12.11 -14.22
N VAL A 184 7.86 -11.71 -15.11
CA VAL A 184 7.11 -10.45 -15.04
C VAL A 184 5.62 -10.73 -15.10
N GLY A 185 4.90 -10.24 -14.11
CA GLY A 185 3.45 -10.26 -14.10
C GLY A 185 2.88 -9.00 -14.73
N THR A 186 1.95 -9.21 -15.66
CA THR A 186 1.30 -8.15 -16.41
C THR A 186 -0.04 -7.79 -15.81
N GLY A 187 -0.47 -6.53 -16.00
CA GLY A 187 -1.71 -6.00 -15.46
C GLY A 187 -2.32 -4.93 -16.36
N GLY A 188 -2.88 -3.91 -15.72
CA GLY A 188 -3.53 -2.80 -16.40
C GLY A 188 -4.97 -3.12 -16.82
N ALA A 189 -5.85 -2.14 -16.66
CA ALA A 189 -7.27 -2.30 -16.95
C ALA A 189 -7.63 -2.15 -18.43
N ASP A 190 -6.67 -1.78 -19.27
CA ASP A 190 -6.89 -1.46 -20.68
C ASP A 190 -7.13 -2.70 -21.54
N PHE A 191 -6.45 -3.79 -21.21
CA PHE A 191 -6.60 -5.08 -21.88
C PHE A 191 -7.63 -5.96 -21.16
N TYR A 192 -8.39 -6.76 -21.89
CA TYR A 192 -9.47 -7.58 -21.35
C TYR A 192 -9.67 -8.88 -22.13
N ASN A 193 -10.45 -9.80 -21.58
CA ASN A 193 -10.66 -11.14 -22.13
C ASN A 193 -9.33 -11.89 -22.27
N LYS A 194 -9.09 -12.48 -23.44
CA LYS A 194 -7.88 -13.25 -23.77
C LYS A 194 -6.92 -12.47 -24.66
N MET A 195 -6.73 -11.18 -24.38
CA MET A 195 -5.76 -10.36 -25.12
C MET A 195 -4.34 -10.69 -24.66
N THR A 196 -3.43 -10.85 -25.61
CA THR A 196 -2.04 -11.27 -25.34
C THR A 196 -1.24 -10.39 -24.39
N PRO A 197 -1.47 -9.05 -24.28
CA PRO A 197 -0.77 -8.23 -23.29
C PRO A 197 -1.11 -8.55 -21.82
N LEU A 198 -2.09 -9.42 -21.55
CA LEU A 198 -2.37 -9.93 -20.20
C LEU A 198 -1.58 -11.20 -19.87
N LEU A 199 -0.76 -11.72 -20.78
CA LEU A 199 0.08 -12.88 -20.50
C LEU A 199 1.34 -12.45 -19.77
N ASP A 200 1.58 -13.09 -18.64
CA ASP A 200 2.84 -12.97 -17.93
C ASP A 200 4.02 -13.40 -18.81
N THR A 201 5.20 -12.85 -18.55
CA THR A 201 6.38 -13.11 -19.37
C THR A 201 7.51 -13.70 -18.55
N TYR A 202 8.27 -14.58 -19.16
CA TYR A 202 9.42 -15.23 -18.56
C TYR A 202 10.63 -15.13 -19.50
N TYR A 203 11.74 -14.66 -18.97
CA TYR A 203 12.99 -14.47 -19.70
C TYR A 203 14.10 -15.23 -19.00
N THR A 204 14.73 -16.18 -19.72
CA THR A 204 15.91 -16.88 -19.23
C THR A 204 17.18 -16.16 -19.63
N GLN A 205 18.15 -16.09 -18.73
CA GLN A 205 19.42 -15.43 -18.96
C GLN A 205 20.36 -16.30 -19.82
N SER A 206 20.99 -15.70 -20.83
CA SER A 206 22.05 -16.29 -21.63
C SER A 206 23.22 -15.30 -21.78
N GLY A 207 24.08 -15.21 -20.76
CA GLY A 207 25.13 -14.18 -20.66
C GLY A 207 24.54 -12.80 -20.44
N LEU A 208 24.82 -11.84 -21.32
CA LEU A 208 24.20 -10.50 -21.31
C LEU A 208 22.93 -10.42 -22.19
N SER A 209 22.47 -11.54 -22.72
CA SER A 209 21.22 -11.62 -23.48
C SER A 209 20.17 -12.39 -22.69
N PHE A 210 18.92 -12.24 -23.11
CA PHE A 210 17.78 -12.97 -22.55
C PHE A 210 16.99 -13.61 -23.67
N GLU A 211 16.37 -14.74 -23.37
CA GLU A 211 15.48 -15.44 -24.28
C GLU A 211 14.09 -15.54 -23.63
N LYS A 212 13.05 -15.12 -24.36
CA LYS A 212 11.67 -15.25 -23.89
C LYS A 212 11.25 -16.71 -23.96
N GLN A 213 10.75 -17.23 -22.86
CA GLN A 213 10.26 -18.59 -22.71
C GLN A 213 8.73 -18.61 -22.65
N GLU A 214 8.15 -19.80 -22.92
CA GLU A 214 6.71 -19.99 -22.81
C GLU A 214 6.27 -20.21 -21.36
N LEU A 215 5.19 -19.55 -20.95
CA LEU A 215 4.44 -19.82 -19.73
C LEU A 215 3.06 -20.36 -20.07
N PRO A 216 2.41 -21.12 -19.17
CA PRO A 216 1.00 -21.45 -19.30
C PRO A 216 0.14 -20.19 -19.50
N ALA A 217 -0.71 -20.18 -20.52
CA ALA A 217 -1.50 -19.00 -20.87
C ALA A 217 -2.61 -18.74 -19.83
N TYR A 218 -2.39 -17.71 -19.01
CA TYR A 218 -3.35 -17.20 -18.05
C TYR A 218 -3.58 -15.70 -18.30
N PHE A 219 -4.85 -15.28 -18.39
CA PHE A 219 -5.22 -13.93 -18.83
C PHE A 219 -5.86 -13.18 -17.66
N GLU A 220 -5.10 -12.98 -16.62
CA GLU A 220 -5.53 -12.27 -15.40
C GLU A 220 -4.62 -11.05 -15.17
N ASN A 221 -4.92 -10.23 -14.17
CA ASN A 221 -4.08 -9.08 -13.82
C ASN A 221 -3.25 -9.44 -12.60
N ALA A 222 -1.99 -9.72 -12.80
CA ALA A 222 -1.04 -9.99 -11.73
C ALA A 222 -0.88 -8.77 -10.81
N ALA A 223 -0.66 -9.02 -9.53
CA ALA A 223 -0.32 -8.01 -8.53
C ALA A 223 0.88 -8.42 -7.69
N VAL A 224 1.10 -9.72 -7.53
CA VAL A 224 2.22 -10.27 -6.78
C VAL A 224 2.75 -11.54 -7.43
N ILE A 225 4.08 -11.65 -7.44
CA ILE A 225 4.83 -12.86 -7.81
C ILE A 225 5.78 -13.19 -6.67
N LYS A 226 5.74 -14.42 -6.17
CA LYS A 226 6.64 -14.91 -5.13
C LYS A 226 7.09 -16.33 -5.44
N ALA A 227 8.38 -16.59 -5.33
CA ALA A 227 8.94 -17.92 -5.55
C ALA A 227 9.37 -18.60 -4.26
N ALA A 228 9.17 -19.91 -4.17
CA ALA A 228 9.68 -20.78 -3.12
C ALA A 228 9.72 -22.25 -3.62
N ASP A 229 10.61 -23.03 -3.08
CA ASP A 229 10.59 -24.49 -3.19
C ASP A 229 9.61 -25.05 -2.16
N TYR A 230 8.29 -25.03 -2.49
CA TYR A 230 7.24 -25.39 -1.52
C TYR A 230 7.10 -26.90 -1.29
N ASP A 231 7.59 -27.75 -2.21
CA ASP A 231 7.48 -29.21 -2.09
C ASP A 231 8.82 -29.93 -1.91
N HIS A 232 9.92 -29.15 -1.77
CA HIS A 232 11.28 -29.61 -1.51
C HIS A 232 11.84 -30.50 -2.63
N ASP A 233 11.47 -30.21 -3.90
CA ASP A 233 12.02 -30.92 -5.06
C ASP A 233 13.30 -30.26 -5.62
N GLY A 234 13.69 -29.10 -5.07
CA GLY A 234 14.89 -28.34 -5.41
C GLY A 234 14.69 -27.31 -6.53
N ASP A 235 13.48 -27.18 -7.06
CA ASP A 235 13.12 -26.17 -8.05
C ASP A 235 12.30 -25.03 -7.38
N LEU A 236 12.51 -23.78 -7.79
CA LEU A 236 11.71 -22.67 -7.26
C LEU A 236 10.37 -22.61 -8.00
N ASP A 237 9.29 -22.87 -7.30
CA ASP A 237 7.93 -22.69 -7.80
C ASP A 237 7.46 -21.25 -7.63
N VAL A 238 6.47 -20.83 -8.42
CA VAL A 238 6.06 -19.42 -8.47
C VAL A 238 4.57 -19.28 -8.18
N PHE A 239 4.22 -18.60 -7.07
CA PHE A 239 2.85 -18.14 -6.84
C PHE A 239 2.60 -16.83 -7.58
N ILE A 240 1.50 -16.75 -8.34
CA ILE A 240 1.00 -15.54 -8.97
C ILE A 240 -0.38 -15.21 -8.39
N GLY A 241 -0.44 -14.08 -7.68
CA GLY A 241 -1.66 -13.53 -7.12
C GLY A 241 -2.21 -12.42 -8.00
N ASN A 242 -3.51 -12.51 -8.31
CA ASN A 242 -4.21 -11.60 -9.20
C ASN A 242 -5.23 -10.75 -8.43
N ASN A 243 -5.35 -9.46 -8.76
CA ASN A 243 -6.16 -8.52 -7.99
C ASN A 243 -7.48 -8.12 -8.64
N MET A 244 -7.64 -8.30 -9.95
CA MET A 244 -8.87 -7.90 -10.63
C MET A 244 -9.12 -8.67 -11.93
N VAL A 245 -10.37 -8.68 -12.36
CA VAL A 245 -10.75 -9.01 -13.74
C VAL A 245 -10.92 -7.70 -14.51
N SER A 246 -10.20 -7.53 -15.60
CA SER A 246 -10.24 -6.30 -16.42
C SER A 246 -11.66 -5.95 -16.85
N ASN A 247 -12.02 -4.68 -16.75
CA ASN A 247 -13.36 -4.13 -17.06
C ASN A 247 -14.52 -4.74 -16.25
N ASN A 248 -14.20 -5.43 -15.14
CA ASN A 248 -15.23 -6.05 -14.29
C ASN A 248 -14.83 -5.98 -12.82
N PHE A 249 -14.69 -4.76 -12.29
CA PHE A 249 -14.33 -4.53 -10.90
C PHE A 249 -15.40 -5.12 -9.98
N GLY A 250 -14.97 -5.95 -9.02
CA GLY A 250 -15.84 -6.72 -8.14
C GLY A 250 -15.97 -8.20 -8.54
N ALA A 251 -15.61 -8.58 -9.77
CA ALA A 251 -15.34 -9.96 -10.09
C ALA A 251 -14.03 -10.42 -9.44
N ILE A 252 -14.04 -11.62 -8.88
CA ILE A 252 -12.82 -12.18 -8.25
C ILE A 252 -12.01 -12.89 -9.32
N PRO A 253 -10.73 -12.51 -9.49
CA PRO A 253 -9.80 -13.21 -10.39
C PRO A 253 -9.37 -14.56 -9.81
N ASN A 254 -8.75 -15.38 -10.64
CA ASN A 254 -8.09 -16.59 -10.19
C ASN A 254 -6.61 -16.32 -9.92
N SER A 255 -6.10 -16.82 -8.81
CA SER A 255 -4.67 -16.90 -8.53
C SER A 255 -4.20 -18.34 -8.65
N TYR A 256 -2.89 -18.58 -8.82
CA TYR A 256 -2.38 -19.90 -9.11
C TYR A 256 -0.90 -20.06 -8.73
N ILE A 257 -0.46 -21.31 -8.63
CA ILE A 257 0.96 -21.66 -8.55
C ILE A 257 1.39 -22.24 -9.90
N LEU A 258 2.48 -21.72 -10.41
CA LEU A 258 3.25 -22.33 -11.48
C LEU A 258 4.24 -23.31 -10.85
N LYS A 259 3.93 -24.61 -10.96
CA LYS A 259 4.88 -25.65 -10.58
C LYS A 259 6.00 -25.68 -11.60
N ASN A 260 7.23 -25.61 -11.11
CA ASN A 260 8.44 -25.58 -11.89
C ASN A 260 9.05 -26.99 -12.04
N ASN A 261 9.68 -27.22 -13.15
CA ASN A 261 10.59 -28.33 -13.39
C ASN A 261 11.73 -27.80 -14.26
N LYS A 262 12.76 -27.24 -13.63
CA LYS A 262 13.96 -26.68 -14.28
C LYS A 262 13.63 -25.70 -15.41
N GLY A 263 12.83 -24.68 -15.08
CA GLY A 263 12.39 -23.65 -16.00
C GLY A 263 11.21 -24.02 -16.90
N LYS A 264 10.63 -25.21 -16.74
CA LYS A 264 9.39 -25.61 -17.42
C LYS A 264 8.22 -25.55 -16.46
N PHE A 265 7.35 -24.59 -16.69
CA PHE A 265 6.23 -24.31 -15.81
C PHE A 265 4.94 -25.03 -16.24
N SER A 266 4.19 -25.49 -15.26
CA SER A 266 2.82 -25.98 -15.42
C SER A 266 1.95 -25.43 -14.28
N ILE A 267 0.64 -25.25 -14.51
CA ILE A 267 -0.27 -24.83 -13.46
C ILE A 267 -0.48 -25.99 -12.49
N LEU A 268 -0.30 -25.72 -11.19
CA LEU A 268 -0.61 -26.67 -10.13
C LEU A 268 -2.12 -26.79 -10.00
N GLU A 269 -2.66 -27.94 -10.38
CA GLU A 269 -4.10 -28.21 -10.37
C GLU A 269 -4.62 -28.56 -8.96
N ASN A 270 -5.96 -28.50 -8.78
CA ASN A 270 -6.69 -28.91 -7.57
C ASN A 270 -6.28 -28.16 -6.30
N GLN A 271 -5.85 -26.90 -6.43
CA GLN A 271 -5.46 -26.03 -5.32
C GLN A 271 -6.56 -25.01 -4.97
N PRO A 272 -6.59 -24.50 -3.74
CA PRO A 272 -7.66 -23.62 -3.26
C PRO A 272 -7.52 -22.16 -3.75
N PHE A 273 -6.73 -21.87 -4.79
CA PHE A 273 -6.38 -20.51 -5.19
C PHE A 273 -7.32 -19.89 -6.22
N GLN A 274 -8.29 -20.63 -6.71
CA GLN A 274 -9.32 -20.09 -7.60
C GLN A 274 -10.39 -19.31 -6.81
N ASN A 275 -10.72 -18.10 -7.26
CA ASN A 275 -11.74 -17.25 -6.65
C ASN A 275 -11.52 -16.96 -5.15
N ILE A 276 -10.28 -16.94 -4.67
CA ILE A 276 -9.97 -16.74 -3.24
C ILE A 276 -10.06 -15.28 -2.79
N GLY A 277 -9.97 -14.32 -3.69
CA GLY A 277 -10.03 -12.88 -3.40
C GLY A 277 -9.31 -12.06 -4.45
N MET A 278 -9.27 -10.75 -4.22
CA MET A 278 -8.54 -9.75 -5.02
C MET A 278 -7.16 -9.57 -4.39
N ILE A 279 -6.21 -10.45 -4.74
CA ILE A 279 -4.90 -10.55 -4.08
C ILE A 279 -4.03 -9.36 -4.48
N THR A 280 -3.36 -8.75 -3.50
CA THR A 280 -2.44 -7.62 -3.71
C THR A 280 -1.02 -7.95 -3.30
N ASP A 281 -0.84 -8.83 -2.30
CA ASP A 281 0.48 -9.30 -1.88
C ASP A 281 0.41 -10.69 -1.26
N ALA A 282 1.57 -11.35 -1.20
CA ALA A 282 1.75 -12.70 -0.68
C ALA A 282 3.13 -12.86 -0.05
N ILE A 283 3.26 -13.76 0.91
CA ILE A 283 4.55 -14.21 1.44
C ILE A 283 4.56 -15.73 1.59
N TRP A 284 5.72 -16.31 1.33
CA TRP A 284 6.05 -17.67 1.72
C TRP A 284 6.73 -17.63 3.10
N GLU A 285 6.18 -18.33 4.08
CA GLU A 285 6.67 -18.33 5.47
C GLU A 285 6.29 -19.63 6.14
N ASP A 286 7.21 -20.28 6.83
CA ASP A 286 6.90 -21.43 7.69
C ASP A 286 6.37 -20.92 9.04
N TYR A 287 5.11 -20.42 9.05
CA TYR A 287 4.51 -19.79 10.24
C TYR A 287 4.24 -20.79 11.37
N ASN A 288 4.20 -22.08 11.06
CA ASN A 288 3.89 -23.13 12.01
C ASN A 288 5.12 -23.95 12.45
N SER A 289 6.31 -23.65 11.90
CA SER A 289 7.59 -24.29 12.19
C SER A 289 7.60 -25.80 11.92
N ASP A 290 6.87 -26.26 10.89
CA ASP A 290 6.83 -27.69 10.53
C ASP A 290 7.86 -28.06 9.44
N GLY A 291 8.63 -27.09 8.96
CA GLY A 291 9.70 -27.23 7.99
C GLY A 291 9.27 -27.09 6.53
N PHE A 292 7.98 -26.86 6.25
CA PHE A 292 7.49 -26.51 4.93
C PHE A 292 7.05 -25.04 4.89
N VAL A 293 7.41 -24.32 3.84
CA VAL A 293 6.92 -22.96 3.69
C VAL A 293 5.43 -22.98 3.38
N ASP A 294 4.69 -22.19 4.15
CA ASP A 294 3.26 -21.95 4.00
C ASP A 294 3.03 -20.69 3.13
N LEU A 295 1.79 -20.44 2.74
CA LEU A 295 1.45 -19.29 1.94
C LEU A 295 0.47 -18.36 2.68
N ILE A 296 0.87 -17.10 2.89
CA ILE A 296 0.01 -16.09 3.49
C ILE A 296 -0.35 -15.06 2.42
N LEU A 297 -1.65 -14.77 2.27
CA LEU A 297 -2.19 -13.88 1.24
C LEU A 297 -2.94 -12.72 1.85
N VAL A 298 -2.76 -11.54 1.27
CA VAL A 298 -3.56 -10.36 1.56
C VAL A 298 -4.15 -9.77 0.28
N GLY A 299 -5.24 -9.03 0.40
CA GLY A 299 -5.87 -8.43 -0.75
C GLY A 299 -7.01 -7.48 -0.38
N GLU A 300 -7.60 -6.89 -1.41
CA GLU A 300 -8.68 -5.94 -1.25
C GLU A 300 -10.02 -6.67 -1.04
N TRP A 301 -10.88 -6.10 -0.18
CA TRP A 301 -12.21 -6.62 0.15
C TRP A 301 -12.20 -8.01 0.79
N MET A 302 -11.12 -8.40 1.44
CA MET A 302 -10.97 -9.72 2.03
C MET A 302 -10.23 -9.70 3.37
N THR A 303 -10.33 -10.82 4.09
CA THR A 303 -9.51 -11.12 5.27
C THR A 303 -8.15 -11.66 4.81
N PRO A 304 -7.02 -11.35 5.48
CA PRO A 304 -5.77 -12.09 5.28
C PRO A 304 -5.99 -13.60 5.42
N LYS A 305 -5.38 -14.39 4.56
CA LYS A 305 -5.58 -15.84 4.49
C LYS A 305 -4.27 -16.56 4.71
N PHE A 306 -4.34 -17.62 5.52
CA PHE A 306 -3.22 -18.50 5.83
C PHE A 306 -3.48 -19.86 5.20
N PHE A 307 -2.57 -20.33 4.37
CA PHE A 307 -2.65 -21.64 3.73
C PHE A 307 -1.51 -22.49 4.23
N LYS A 308 -1.84 -23.45 5.12
CA LYS A 308 -0.89 -24.46 5.56
C LYS A 308 -0.50 -25.37 4.41
N ASN A 309 0.80 -25.51 4.18
CA ASN A 309 1.36 -26.43 3.22
C ASN A 309 1.68 -27.78 3.89
N THR A 310 1.20 -28.84 3.29
CA THR A 310 1.56 -30.20 3.70
C THR A 310 2.07 -30.94 2.48
N LYS A 311 3.37 -30.81 2.19
CA LYS A 311 4.04 -31.46 1.07
C LYS A 311 3.34 -31.16 -0.29
N GLY A 312 3.11 -29.88 -0.55
CA GLY A 312 2.48 -29.41 -1.77
C GLY A 312 0.95 -29.42 -1.78
N ASN A 313 0.31 -29.79 -0.68
CA ASN A 313 -1.14 -29.67 -0.52
C ASN A 313 -1.47 -28.52 0.44
N PHE A 314 -2.19 -27.51 -0.07
CA PHE A 314 -2.52 -26.29 0.66
C PHE A 314 -3.92 -26.34 1.24
N VAL A 315 -4.03 -26.05 2.55
CA VAL A 315 -5.31 -26.02 3.28
C VAL A 315 -5.44 -24.67 3.98
N GLU A 316 -6.55 -23.95 3.75
CA GLU A 316 -6.82 -22.68 4.42
C GLU A 316 -7.06 -22.90 5.92
N GLU A 317 -6.35 -22.15 6.78
CA GLU A 317 -6.51 -22.12 8.22
C GLU A 317 -7.06 -20.77 8.67
N ASN A 318 -7.98 -20.80 9.64
CA ASN A 318 -8.56 -19.58 10.21
C ASN A 318 -7.83 -19.23 11.52
N LEU A 319 -6.72 -18.52 11.42
CA LEU A 319 -5.84 -18.19 12.54
C LEU A 319 -6.10 -16.81 13.15
N ILE A 320 -6.95 -15.99 12.54
CA ILE A 320 -7.25 -14.62 13.00
C ILE A 320 -8.44 -14.65 13.95
N LYS A 321 -8.26 -14.14 15.18
CA LYS A 321 -9.27 -14.21 16.27
C LYS A 321 -10.60 -13.52 15.96
N SER A 322 -10.64 -12.54 15.06
CA SER A 322 -11.84 -11.79 14.72
C SER A 322 -11.97 -11.59 13.21
N LYS A 323 -13.20 -11.36 12.72
CA LYS A 323 -13.42 -10.96 11.33
C LYS A 323 -12.57 -9.71 11.04
N LEU A 324 -11.69 -9.79 10.05
CA LEU A 324 -10.75 -8.74 9.69
C LEU A 324 -10.74 -8.55 8.18
N THR A 325 -11.66 -7.78 7.65
CA THR A 325 -11.72 -7.46 6.22
C THR A 325 -11.21 -6.06 5.95
N GLY A 326 -10.32 -5.92 4.97
CA GLY A 326 -9.64 -4.66 4.65
C GLY A 326 -9.48 -4.42 3.16
N LEU A 327 -8.86 -3.30 2.83
CA LEU A 327 -8.31 -2.99 1.52
C LEU A 327 -6.77 -3.13 1.62
N TRP A 328 -6.33 -4.34 1.91
CA TRP A 328 -4.92 -4.64 2.16
C TRP A 328 -4.10 -4.42 0.91
N GLN A 329 -2.93 -3.80 1.04
CA GLN A 329 -2.04 -3.48 -0.07
C GLN A 329 -0.76 -4.30 -0.03
N GLN A 330 -0.23 -4.56 1.16
CA GLN A 330 1.02 -5.29 1.35
C GLN A 330 1.08 -5.97 2.70
N ILE A 331 1.89 -7.04 2.78
CA ILE A 331 2.22 -7.78 4.00
C ILE A 331 3.74 -7.95 4.10
N THR A 332 4.27 -7.89 5.33
CA THR A 332 5.69 -8.14 5.60
C THR A 332 5.84 -8.80 6.98
N PRO A 333 6.68 -9.87 7.13
CA PRO A 333 7.00 -10.43 8.43
C PRO A 333 7.90 -9.47 9.21
N PHE A 334 7.69 -9.33 10.50
CA PHE A 334 8.53 -8.53 11.39
C PHE A 334 8.14 -8.75 12.85
N ASP A 335 9.09 -9.09 13.71
CA ASP A 335 8.89 -9.16 15.16
C ASP A 335 8.83 -7.74 15.75
N ILE A 336 7.62 -7.14 15.73
CA ILE A 336 7.44 -5.72 16.09
C ILE A 336 7.47 -5.47 17.59
N ASP A 337 7.06 -6.43 18.41
CA ASP A 337 7.05 -6.29 19.87
C ASP A 337 8.25 -6.96 20.57
N LYS A 338 9.13 -7.60 19.77
CA LYS A 338 10.40 -8.20 20.19
C LYS A 338 10.23 -9.34 21.21
N ASP A 339 9.16 -10.11 21.04
CA ASP A 339 8.89 -11.28 21.88
C ASP A 339 9.49 -12.59 21.31
N GLY A 340 10.02 -12.54 20.08
CA GLY A 340 10.69 -13.62 19.37
C GLY A 340 9.80 -14.41 18.42
N ASP A 341 8.49 -14.10 18.38
CA ASP A 341 7.55 -14.64 17.41
C ASP A 341 7.44 -13.70 16.21
N VAL A 342 7.20 -14.23 15.01
CA VAL A 342 7.03 -13.41 13.81
C VAL A 342 5.61 -12.85 13.77
N ASP A 343 5.52 -11.53 13.75
CA ASP A 343 4.29 -10.78 13.45
C ASP A 343 4.20 -10.43 11.97
N TYR A 344 3.04 -9.94 11.51
CA TYR A 344 2.87 -9.54 10.12
C TYR A 344 2.35 -8.11 10.02
N LEU A 345 3.18 -7.21 9.50
CA LEU A 345 2.76 -5.84 9.21
C LEU A 345 1.85 -5.81 8.00
N LEU A 346 0.76 -5.07 8.09
CA LEU A 346 -0.27 -4.96 7.06
C LEU A 346 -0.44 -3.50 6.62
N GLY A 347 -0.16 -3.22 5.35
CA GLY A 347 -0.53 -1.98 4.70
C GLY A 347 -2.00 -1.98 4.30
N ASN A 348 -2.73 -0.91 4.59
CA ASN A 348 -4.14 -0.73 4.25
C ASN A 348 -4.37 0.69 3.70
N TRP A 349 -5.62 1.04 3.44
CA TRP A 349 -6.02 2.32 2.85
C TRP A 349 -5.77 3.53 3.74
N GLY A 350 -5.74 3.34 5.07
CA GLY A 350 -5.70 4.42 6.05
C GLY A 350 -7.08 4.99 6.39
N LYS A 351 -7.12 5.83 7.43
CA LYS A 351 -8.38 6.39 7.97
C LYS A 351 -8.71 7.78 7.42
N ASN A 352 -7.79 8.42 6.71
CA ASN A 352 -7.99 9.77 6.17
C ASN A 352 -8.66 9.73 4.79
N SER A 353 -9.85 9.16 4.72
CA SER A 353 -10.63 9.01 3.49
C SER A 353 -12.12 9.27 3.74
N LYS A 354 -12.92 9.29 2.68
CA LYS A 354 -14.39 9.34 2.77
C LYS A 354 -15.03 7.97 2.98
N PHE A 355 -14.24 6.91 2.96
CA PHE A 355 -14.70 5.59 3.33
C PHE A 355 -14.86 5.49 4.83
N GLU A 356 -15.97 4.94 5.28
CA GLU A 356 -16.27 4.71 6.70
C GLU A 356 -16.43 3.21 6.93
N ALA A 357 -15.60 2.63 7.80
CA ALA A 357 -15.61 1.22 8.10
C ALA A 357 -15.41 0.96 9.59
N SER A 358 -16.20 0.05 10.13
CA SER A 358 -16.02 -0.48 11.49
C SER A 358 -16.54 -1.92 11.58
N GLN A 359 -16.23 -2.60 12.66
CA GLN A 359 -16.75 -3.96 12.92
C GLN A 359 -18.28 -4.02 12.91
N ALA A 360 -18.94 -3.02 13.52
CA ALA A 360 -20.39 -2.95 13.58
C ALA A 360 -21.04 -2.47 12.27
N HIS A 361 -20.33 -1.64 11.54
CA HIS A 361 -20.82 -0.96 10.33
C HIS A 361 -19.73 -0.99 9.24
N PRO A 362 -19.54 -2.12 8.55
CA PRO A 362 -18.54 -2.24 7.49
C PRO A 362 -18.90 -1.36 6.30
N LEU A 363 -17.88 -0.83 5.62
CA LEU A 363 -18.03 -0.32 4.25
C LEU A 363 -18.50 -1.47 3.36
N ARG A 364 -19.52 -1.22 2.53
CA ARG A 364 -20.05 -2.24 1.61
C ARG A 364 -19.85 -1.87 0.16
N MET A 365 -19.50 -2.86 -0.64
CA MET A 365 -19.56 -2.81 -2.09
C MET A 365 -20.59 -3.82 -2.57
N TYR A 366 -21.64 -3.33 -3.23
CA TYR A 366 -22.64 -4.15 -3.89
C TYR A 366 -22.22 -4.34 -5.34
N TYR A 367 -22.09 -5.58 -5.77
CA TYR A 367 -21.69 -5.97 -7.11
C TYR A 367 -22.83 -6.77 -7.77
N SER A 368 -23.39 -6.26 -8.86
CA SER A 368 -24.50 -6.87 -9.59
C SER A 368 -24.68 -6.18 -10.94
N ASP A 369 -25.42 -6.81 -11.85
CA ASP A 369 -26.08 -6.14 -12.97
C ASP A 369 -27.36 -5.46 -12.44
N PHE A 370 -27.28 -4.14 -12.16
CA PHE A 370 -28.34 -3.40 -11.50
C PHE A 370 -29.48 -2.95 -12.44
N ASP A 371 -29.25 -2.90 -13.74
CA ASP A 371 -30.26 -2.45 -14.71
C ASP A 371 -30.64 -3.51 -15.76
N GLY A 372 -30.08 -4.71 -15.65
CA GLY A 372 -30.42 -5.86 -16.51
C GLY A 372 -29.83 -5.76 -17.91
N ASN A 373 -28.73 -5.03 -18.09
CA ASN A 373 -28.12 -4.81 -19.40
C ASN A 373 -27.03 -5.86 -19.75
N GLY A 374 -26.71 -6.78 -18.84
CA GLY A 374 -25.68 -7.81 -18.99
C GLY A 374 -24.29 -7.39 -18.56
N SER A 375 -24.10 -6.13 -18.15
CA SER A 375 -22.87 -5.63 -17.52
C SER A 375 -23.07 -5.53 -16.02
N THR A 376 -21.98 -5.70 -15.26
CA THR A 376 -22.02 -5.55 -13.80
C THR A 376 -21.52 -4.18 -13.36
N GLU A 377 -22.13 -3.66 -12.31
CA GLU A 377 -21.70 -2.45 -11.64
C GLU A 377 -21.31 -2.72 -10.19
N THR A 378 -20.52 -1.79 -9.64
CA THR A 378 -20.17 -1.75 -8.22
C THR A 378 -20.72 -0.49 -7.58
N ILE A 379 -21.41 -0.63 -6.45
CA ILE A 379 -21.95 0.50 -5.69
C ILE A 379 -21.41 0.46 -4.27
N LEU A 380 -20.54 1.41 -3.93
CA LEU A 380 -20.03 1.57 -2.58
C LEU A 380 -21.02 2.31 -1.70
N CYS A 381 -21.20 1.80 -0.48
CA CYS A 381 -22.11 2.37 0.50
C CYS A 381 -21.47 2.46 1.89
N ASN A 382 -21.58 3.63 2.51
CA ASN A 382 -21.34 3.80 3.95
C ASN A 382 -22.63 3.55 4.74
N PHE A 383 -22.48 3.06 5.99
CA PHE A 383 -23.58 2.96 6.93
C PHE A 383 -23.82 4.30 7.62
N LYS A 384 -25.06 4.78 7.62
CA LYS A 384 -25.43 6.01 8.30
C LYS A 384 -26.89 5.99 8.73
N ASN A 385 -27.22 6.43 9.93
CA ASN A 385 -28.60 6.54 10.42
C ASN A 385 -29.44 5.26 10.24
N GLY A 386 -28.84 4.08 10.50
CA GLY A 386 -29.53 2.80 10.44
C GLY A 386 -29.66 2.16 9.06
N ALA A 387 -29.05 2.73 8.01
CA ALA A 387 -29.11 2.19 6.65
C ALA A 387 -27.80 2.41 5.87
N TYR A 388 -27.67 1.73 4.73
CA TYR A 388 -26.55 1.91 3.80
C TYR A 388 -26.92 2.92 2.71
N TYR A 389 -26.02 3.90 2.49
CA TYR A 389 -26.19 4.96 1.50
C TYR A 389 -25.05 4.92 0.50
N PRO A 390 -25.34 4.99 -0.82
CA PRO A 390 -24.30 5.12 -1.82
C PRO A 390 -23.42 6.35 -1.58
N LEU A 391 -22.12 6.19 -1.80
CA LEU A 391 -21.15 7.29 -1.74
C LEU A 391 -21.30 8.27 -2.90
N LEU A 392 -21.76 7.76 -4.04
CA LEU A 392 -21.93 8.54 -5.26
C LEU A 392 -23.37 9.07 -5.36
N GLY A 393 -23.51 10.23 -5.96
CA GLY A 393 -24.81 10.90 -6.17
C GLY A 393 -25.58 10.35 -7.36
N LEU A 394 -26.73 10.98 -7.65
CA LEU A 394 -27.62 10.56 -8.75
C LEU A 394 -26.92 10.64 -10.11
N ASP A 395 -26.15 11.68 -10.36
CA ASP A 395 -25.53 11.89 -11.67
C ASP A 395 -24.47 10.84 -11.97
N GLU A 396 -23.63 10.54 -10.98
CA GLU A 396 -22.58 9.53 -11.08
C GLU A 396 -23.21 8.14 -11.25
N LEU A 397 -24.16 7.76 -10.40
CA LEU A 397 -24.84 6.46 -10.51
C LEU A 397 -25.56 6.33 -11.86
N ALA A 398 -26.30 7.35 -12.29
CA ALA A 398 -27.05 7.34 -13.54
C ALA A 398 -26.16 7.47 -14.78
N SER A 399 -24.89 7.86 -14.63
CA SER A 399 -23.93 7.87 -15.74
C SER A 399 -23.63 6.46 -16.26
N GLN A 400 -23.76 5.45 -15.42
CA GLN A 400 -23.62 4.03 -15.79
C GLN A 400 -24.99 3.31 -15.73
N ILE A 401 -25.77 3.47 -14.67
CA ILE A 401 -27.11 2.85 -14.50
C ILE A 401 -28.18 3.84 -15.01
N VAL A 402 -28.34 3.93 -16.33
CA VAL A 402 -29.19 4.95 -16.99
C VAL A 402 -30.66 4.86 -16.56
N SER A 403 -31.14 3.67 -16.19
CA SER A 403 -32.51 3.44 -15.71
C SER A 403 -32.89 4.29 -14.50
N LEU A 404 -31.90 4.73 -13.69
CA LEU A 404 -32.14 5.57 -12.50
C LEU A 404 -32.72 6.94 -12.88
N ARG A 405 -32.41 7.50 -14.07
CA ARG A 405 -33.00 8.77 -14.57
C ARG A 405 -34.51 8.67 -14.80
N LYS A 406 -35.03 7.48 -15.10
CA LYS A 406 -36.47 7.26 -15.23
C LYS A 406 -37.15 7.22 -13.86
N LYS A 407 -36.47 6.68 -12.83
CA LYS A 407 -36.99 6.56 -11.47
C LYS A 407 -36.87 7.89 -10.70
N PHE A 408 -35.75 8.59 -10.86
CA PHE A 408 -35.42 9.83 -10.15
C PHE A 408 -35.19 10.96 -11.15
N THR A 409 -36.22 11.77 -11.34
CA THR A 409 -36.21 12.87 -12.34
C THR A 409 -35.53 14.14 -11.83
N ASN A 410 -35.23 14.21 -10.53
CA ASN A 410 -34.55 15.35 -9.91
C ASN A 410 -33.84 14.91 -8.62
N TYR A 411 -32.88 15.75 -8.15
CA TYR A 411 -32.10 15.45 -6.96
C TYR A 411 -32.93 15.33 -5.68
N LYS A 412 -34.02 16.10 -5.55
CA LYS A 412 -34.90 16.05 -4.37
C LYS A 412 -35.53 14.68 -4.20
N SER A 413 -35.88 14.01 -5.29
CA SER A 413 -36.47 12.66 -5.25
C SER A 413 -35.45 11.57 -4.88
N PHE A 414 -34.16 11.82 -5.12
CA PHE A 414 -33.05 10.89 -4.83
C PHE A 414 -32.38 11.15 -3.47
N ALA A 415 -32.26 12.40 -3.06
CA ALA A 415 -31.52 12.81 -1.86
C ALA A 415 -32.02 12.05 -0.61
N GLY A 416 -31.07 11.54 0.19
CA GLY A 416 -31.36 10.78 1.40
C GLY A 416 -31.96 9.39 1.19
N LYS A 417 -31.89 8.83 -0.02
CA LYS A 417 -32.34 7.46 -0.30
C LYS A 417 -31.25 6.46 0.02
N SER A 418 -31.60 5.46 0.84
CA SER A 418 -30.74 4.30 1.06
C SER A 418 -30.67 3.40 -0.17
N ILE A 419 -29.69 2.51 -0.22
CA ILE A 419 -29.55 1.53 -1.32
C ILE A 419 -30.83 0.72 -1.51
N ASP A 420 -31.53 0.34 -0.44
CA ASP A 420 -32.81 -0.39 -0.46
C ASP A 420 -33.98 0.44 -1.00
N ALA A 421 -33.89 1.77 -0.97
CA ALA A 421 -34.90 2.66 -1.55
C ALA A 421 -34.59 3.00 -3.02
N ILE A 422 -33.32 2.85 -3.43
CA ILE A 422 -32.87 3.09 -4.81
C ILE A 422 -33.15 1.87 -5.69
N PHE A 423 -32.85 0.67 -5.24
CA PHE A 423 -32.99 -0.57 -6.00
C PHE A 423 -34.06 -1.49 -5.42
N GLU A 424 -34.60 -2.36 -6.26
CA GLU A 424 -35.58 -3.36 -5.85
C GLU A 424 -34.90 -4.46 -5.03
N LYS A 425 -35.65 -5.02 -4.06
CA LYS A 425 -35.16 -6.11 -3.22
C LYS A 425 -34.72 -7.34 -4.02
N SER A 426 -35.37 -7.61 -5.16
CA SER A 426 -35.05 -8.71 -6.07
C SER A 426 -33.65 -8.56 -6.70
N VAL A 427 -33.24 -7.33 -7.02
CA VAL A 427 -31.91 -7.01 -7.56
C VAL A 427 -30.88 -7.10 -6.44
N LEU A 428 -31.13 -6.48 -5.29
CA LEU A 428 -30.20 -6.50 -4.15
C LEU A 428 -29.96 -7.91 -3.58
N LYS A 429 -30.95 -8.80 -3.65
CA LYS A 429 -30.79 -10.21 -3.26
C LYS A 429 -29.84 -11.00 -4.16
N LYS A 430 -29.67 -10.60 -5.41
CA LYS A 430 -28.74 -11.22 -6.37
C LYS A 430 -27.34 -10.62 -6.27
N ALA A 431 -27.21 -9.43 -5.69
CA ALA A 431 -25.95 -8.75 -5.57
C ALA A 431 -25.01 -9.50 -4.60
N ARG A 432 -23.77 -9.69 -5.04
CA ARG A 432 -22.68 -10.06 -4.15
C ARG A 432 -22.31 -8.84 -3.32
N ILE A 433 -22.17 -9.03 -2.01
CA ILE A 433 -21.80 -7.96 -1.09
C ILE A 433 -20.41 -8.26 -0.55
N PHE A 434 -19.49 -7.32 -0.79
CA PHE A 434 -18.18 -7.30 -0.17
C PHE A 434 -18.21 -6.34 1.01
N GLU A 435 -17.49 -6.67 2.08
CA GLU A 435 -17.45 -5.87 3.29
C GLU A 435 -16.00 -5.58 3.69
N VAL A 436 -15.75 -4.35 4.12
CA VAL A 436 -14.50 -3.92 4.76
C VAL A 436 -14.84 -3.38 6.14
N ASN A 437 -14.30 -3.99 7.19
CA ASN A 437 -14.55 -3.57 8.58
C ASN A 437 -13.40 -2.79 9.20
N THR A 438 -12.25 -2.71 8.52
CA THR A 438 -11.15 -1.83 8.90
C THR A 438 -10.43 -1.24 7.68
N LEU A 439 -10.10 0.04 7.76
CA LEU A 439 -9.24 0.74 6.81
C LEU A 439 -7.86 1.01 7.43
N ALA A 440 -7.68 0.71 8.71
CA ALA A 440 -6.44 0.95 9.40
C ALA A 440 -5.33 0.04 8.89
N SER A 441 -4.15 0.60 8.62
CA SER A 441 -2.90 -0.14 8.59
C SER A 441 -2.51 -0.56 10.01
N GLY A 442 -1.83 -1.68 10.17
CA GLY A 442 -1.49 -2.23 11.47
C GLY A 442 -0.63 -3.47 11.36
N TYR A 443 -0.68 -4.33 12.35
CA TYR A 443 0.00 -5.61 12.31
C TYR A 443 -0.87 -6.71 12.93
N LEU A 444 -0.61 -7.93 12.51
CA LEU A 444 -1.15 -9.14 13.11
C LEU A 444 -0.15 -9.59 14.17
N LYS A 445 -0.47 -9.32 15.44
CA LYS A 445 0.32 -9.82 16.57
C LYS A 445 0.15 -11.32 16.69
N ASN A 446 1.26 -12.03 16.67
CA ASN A 446 1.30 -13.48 16.87
C ASN A 446 1.17 -13.82 18.38
N GLU A 447 0.36 -14.78 18.69
CA GLU A 447 0.27 -15.39 20.03
C GLU A 447 0.12 -16.91 19.85
N ASN A 448 1.23 -17.62 19.69
CA ASN A 448 1.25 -19.05 19.44
C ASN A 448 0.45 -19.46 18.18
N ASN A 449 0.79 -18.90 17.03
CA ASN A 449 0.13 -19.10 15.74
C ASN A 449 -1.37 -18.73 15.73
N THR A 450 -1.76 -17.83 16.60
CA THR A 450 -3.09 -17.20 16.56
C THR A 450 -2.92 -15.69 16.54
N PHE A 451 -3.57 -15.03 15.60
CA PHE A 451 -3.27 -13.63 15.30
C PHE A 451 -4.37 -12.67 15.78
N THR A 452 -3.92 -11.57 16.38
CA THR A 452 -4.78 -10.45 16.79
C THR A 452 -4.35 -9.19 16.04
N PHE A 453 -5.27 -8.51 15.37
CA PHE A 453 -4.96 -7.27 14.65
C PHE A 453 -4.82 -6.09 15.61
N ILE A 454 -3.69 -5.40 15.53
CA ILE A 454 -3.37 -4.17 16.26
C ILE A 454 -3.17 -3.03 15.25
N PRO A 455 -3.99 -1.97 15.27
CA PRO A 455 -3.82 -0.84 14.36
C PRO A 455 -2.61 0.01 14.75
N PHE A 456 -1.86 0.48 13.76
CA PHE A 456 -0.81 1.48 13.98
C PHE A 456 -1.36 2.81 14.51
N LYS A 457 -0.47 3.64 15.05
CA LYS A 457 -0.76 5.01 15.49
C LYS A 457 -1.29 5.87 14.32
N ASN A 458 -1.95 6.96 14.64
CA ASN A 458 -2.66 7.79 13.64
C ASN A 458 -1.75 8.37 12.55
N GLU A 459 -0.48 8.57 12.84
CA GLU A 459 0.53 9.07 11.89
C GLU A 459 0.69 8.16 10.67
N LEU A 460 0.45 6.86 10.82
CA LEU A 460 0.48 5.85 9.75
C LEU A 460 -0.90 5.61 9.10
N GLN A 461 -1.92 6.40 9.45
CA GLN A 461 -3.29 6.25 8.94
C GLN A 461 -3.68 7.34 7.93
N VAL A 462 -2.74 8.21 7.55
CA VAL A 462 -3.04 9.42 6.77
C VAL A 462 -3.18 9.16 5.27
N SER A 463 -2.67 8.02 4.79
CA SER A 463 -2.67 7.64 3.37
C SER A 463 -2.50 6.13 3.24
N PRO A 464 -2.82 5.51 2.07
CA PRO A 464 -2.51 4.10 1.83
C PRO A 464 -1.03 3.78 2.03
N ILE A 465 -0.76 2.64 2.66
CA ILE A 465 0.58 2.06 2.80
C ILE A 465 0.71 0.93 1.78
N SER A 466 1.65 1.04 0.85
CA SER A 466 1.85 0.12 -0.27
C SER A 466 3.25 -0.50 -0.34
N ALA A 467 4.18 -0.07 0.53
CA ALA A 467 5.54 -0.58 0.50
C ALA A 467 6.15 -0.67 1.90
N PHE A 468 6.73 -1.84 2.19
CA PHE A 468 7.57 -2.11 3.34
C PHE A 468 8.95 -2.56 2.87
N LEU A 469 9.99 -2.19 3.61
CA LEU A 469 11.35 -2.68 3.44
C LEU A 469 11.97 -2.90 4.80
N GLU A 470 12.24 -4.15 5.14
CA GLU A 470 12.95 -4.53 6.34
C GLU A 470 14.46 -4.47 6.10
N PHE A 471 15.18 -3.82 7.00
CA PHE A 471 16.65 -3.72 6.95
C PHE A 471 17.17 -3.09 8.25
N ASP A 472 18.43 -3.36 8.62
CA ASP A 472 19.15 -2.68 9.71
C ASP A 472 19.61 -1.28 9.23
N PHE A 473 18.72 -0.27 9.38
CA PHE A 473 18.94 1.06 8.86
C PHE A 473 19.91 1.91 9.69
N ASP A 474 20.02 1.63 10.98
CA ASP A 474 20.90 2.38 11.88
C ASP A 474 22.20 1.63 12.23
N ALA A 475 22.39 0.43 11.67
CA ALA A 475 23.56 -0.44 11.84
C ALA A 475 23.80 -0.87 13.30
N ASN A 476 22.72 -1.09 14.04
CA ASN A 476 22.77 -1.58 15.41
C ASN A 476 22.66 -3.12 15.53
N GLY A 477 22.44 -3.83 14.42
CA GLY A 477 22.29 -5.27 14.33
C GLY A 477 20.85 -5.76 14.53
N VAL A 478 19.88 -4.85 14.61
CA VAL A 478 18.45 -5.13 14.69
C VAL A 478 17.77 -4.46 13.51
N ASN A 479 16.93 -5.19 12.79
CA ASN A 479 16.20 -4.64 11.66
C ASN A 479 15.11 -3.68 12.11
N GLU A 480 14.85 -2.68 11.30
CA GLU A 480 13.69 -1.82 11.30
C GLU A 480 12.90 -2.01 9.99
N VAL A 481 11.70 -1.44 9.93
CA VAL A 481 10.89 -1.45 8.71
C VAL A 481 10.66 -0.04 8.20
N LEU A 482 11.18 0.26 7.00
CA LEU A 482 10.84 1.46 6.26
C LEU A 482 9.50 1.29 5.57
N VAL A 483 8.62 2.28 5.74
CA VAL A 483 7.23 2.27 5.27
C VAL A 483 7.02 3.40 4.30
N ALA A 484 6.40 3.12 3.16
CA ALA A 484 6.00 4.12 2.17
C ALA A 484 4.61 3.82 1.60
N GLY A 485 4.09 4.79 0.85
CA GLY A 485 2.75 4.63 0.28
C GLY A 485 2.33 5.82 -0.56
N ASN A 486 1.13 6.31 -0.32
CA ASN A 486 0.35 7.26 -1.09
C ASN A 486 -0.29 6.65 -2.34
N TYR A 487 -1.38 7.26 -2.80
CA TYR A 487 -2.11 6.78 -3.96
C TYR A 487 -2.87 7.92 -4.67
N PHE A 488 -2.75 8.00 -5.99
CA PHE A 488 -3.32 9.10 -6.77
C PHE A 488 -4.47 8.67 -7.67
N GLY A 489 -4.61 7.39 -7.94
CA GLY A 489 -5.61 6.79 -8.82
C GLY A 489 -7.02 6.79 -8.23
N VAL A 490 -7.49 7.92 -7.72
CA VAL A 490 -8.83 8.08 -7.15
C VAL A 490 -9.61 9.17 -7.88
N SER A 491 -10.94 9.08 -7.83
CA SER A 491 -11.78 10.13 -8.40
C SER A 491 -11.56 11.47 -7.66
N PRO A 492 -11.73 12.63 -8.31
CA PRO A 492 -11.60 13.93 -7.65
C PRO A 492 -12.48 14.11 -6.42
N TYR A 493 -13.60 13.42 -6.35
CA TYR A 493 -14.47 13.39 -5.17
C TYR A 493 -13.78 12.83 -3.93
N GLN A 494 -12.90 11.85 -4.07
CA GLN A 494 -12.13 11.26 -2.96
C GLN A 494 -10.98 12.15 -2.50
N GLY A 495 -10.52 13.06 -3.32
CA GLY A 495 -9.33 13.88 -3.10
C GLY A 495 -8.07 13.21 -3.64
N ARG A 496 -6.94 13.40 -2.97
CA ARG A 496 -5.64 12.82 -3.34
C ARG A 496 -4.94 12.35 -2.08
N PHE A 497 -4.50 11.10 -2.05
CA PHE A 497 -3.77 10.53 -0.92
C PHE A 497 -2.28 10.74 -1.12
N ASP A 498 -1.74 11.90 -0.70
CA ASP A 498 -0.37 12.33 -0.99
C ASP A 498 0.39 12.85 0.23
N SER A 499 -0.17 12.73 1.42
CA SER A 499 0.35 13.38 2.63
C SER A 499 1.30 12.53 3.46
N PHE A 500 1.51 11.26 3.12
CA PHE A 500 2.39 10.38 3.89
C PHE A 500 3.85 10.56 3.48
N PRO A 501 4.73 11.05 4.40
CA PRO A 501 6.14 11.27 4.11
C PRO A 501 7.00 10.00 4.18
N GLY A 502 6.37 8.82 4.42
CA GLY A 502 7.05 7.62 4.84
C GLY A 502 7.33 7.61 6.35
N ALA A 503 7.72 6.47 6.87
CA ALA A 503 8.10 6.29 8.27
C ALA A 503 9.09 5.15 8.45
N LEU A 504 9.86 5.19 9.54
CA LEU A 504 10.68 4.08 10.00
C LEU A 504 10.09 3.52 11.30
N ILE A 505 9.73 2.26 11.30
CA ILE A 505 9.22 1.50 12.45
C ILE A 505 10.38 0.76 13.09
N PHE A 506 10.67 1.04 14.34
CA PHE A 506 11.67 0.35 15.15
C PHE A 506 11.04 -0.78 16.00
N ASP A 507 9.86 -0.49 16.51
CA ASP A 507 9.02 -1.37 17.33
C ASP A 507 7.61 -0.75 17.45
N GLU A 508 6.70 -1.38 18.20
CA GLU A 508 5.33 -0.90 18.40
C GLU A 508 5.22 0.51 19.04
N GLU A 509 6.24 0.93 19.80
CA GLU A 509 6.26 2.22 20.50
C GLU A 509 7.01 3.29 19.73
N LYS A 510 8.09 2.94 19.04
CA LYS A 510 8.99 3.86 18.37
C LYS A 510 8.80 3.86 16.87
N ILE A 511 8.10 4.87 16.36
CA ILE A 511 7.88 5.15 14.95
C ILE A 511 8.33 6.58 14.65
N ILE A 512 9.15 6.76 13.61
CA ILE A 512 9.67 8.08 13.23
C ILE A 512 9.26 8.37 11.79
N LEU A 513 8.59 9.51 11.56
CA LEU A 513 8.21 9.94 10.21
C LEU A 513 9.46 10.27 9.36
N GLY A 514 9.40 9.93 8.09
CA GLY A 514 10.52 10.02 7.14
C GLY A 514 11.12 11.41 7.02
N ASN A 515 10.27 12.45 6.99
CA ASN A 515 10.71 13.84 6.89
C ASN A 515 11.54 14.34 8.09
N LYS A 516 11.56 13.61 9.20
CA LYS A 516 12.43 13.89 10.36
C LYS A 516 13.80 13.24 10.26
N ILE A 517 13.94 12.21 9.43
CA ILE A 517 15.15 11.38 9.31
C ILE A 517 15.81 11.46 7.92
N GLY A 518 15.46 12.49 7.14
CA GLY A 518 16.11 12.77 5.85
C GLY A 518 15.47 12.13 4.63
N LEU A 519 14.25 11.58 4.78
CA LEU A 519 13.47 10.96 3.72
C LEU A 519 12.09 11.63 3.68
N ASP A 520 11.61 11.99 2.48
CA ASP A 520 10.28 12.58 2.33
C ASP A 520 9.58 12.06 1.07
N PHE A 521 8.56 11.25 1.26
CA PHE A 521 7.70 10.73 0.20
C PHE A 521 6.37 11.47 0.07
N SER A 522 6.20 12.61 0.74
CA SER A 522 5.02 13.46 0.51
C SER A 522 4.89 13.77 -0.98
N GLN A 523 3.67 13.68 -1.53
CA GLN A 523 3.35 13.86 -2.95
C GLN A 523 4.04 12.83 -3.89
N LYS A 524 4.41 11.67 -3.37
CA LYS A 524 5.00 10.57 -4.15
C LYS A 524 4.17 9.29 -3.93
N ALA A 525 3.66 8.70 -5.00
CA ALA A 525 2.99 7.40 -4.94
C ALA A 525 4.05 6.28 -5.01
N VAL A 526 4.67 5.99 -3.88
CA VAL A 526 5.71 4.95 -3.79
C VAL A 526 5.05 3.59 -3.89
N LYS A 527 5.44 2.79 -4.88
CA LYS A 527 4.90 1.44 -5.11
C LYS A 527 5.77 0.35 -4.51
N LYS A 528 7.09 0.50 -4.59
CA LYS A 528 8.04 -0.47 -4.06
C LYS A 528 9.23 0.23 -3.41
N LEU A 529 9.77 -0.43 -2.40
CA LEU A 529 11.03 -0.11 -1.75
C LEU A 529 11.98 -1.30 -1.89
N ASN A 530 13.20 -1.07 -2.32
CA ASN A 530 14.23 -2.10 -2.42
C ASN A 530 15.52 -1.61 -1.78
N SER A 531 16.28 -2.50 -1.17
CA SER A 531 17.68 -2.25 -0.85
C SER A 531 18.55 -2.58 -2.07
N ILE A 532 19.56 -1.77 -2.32
CA ILE A 532 20.59 -2.05 -3.34
C ILE A 532 21.97 -1.83 -2.73
N LYS A 533 22.89 -2.75 -3.04
CA LYS A 533 24.29 -2.67 -2.57
C LYS A 533 25.18 -2.17 -3.70
N VAL A 534 25.88 -1.07 -3.47
CA VAL A 534 26.87 -0.53 -4.41
C VAL A 534 28.19 -0.42 -3.68
N GLN A 535 29.18 -1.19 -4.09
CA GLN A 535 30.41 -1.38 -3.34
C GLN A 535 30.10 -1.90 -1.91
N ASN A 536 30.57 -1.23 -0.87
CA ASN A 536 30.33 -1.59 0.53
C ASN A 536 29.24 -0.74 1.20
N LYS A 537 28.34 -0.12 0.40
CA LYS A 537 27.27 0.73 0.92
C LYS A 537 25.91 0.22 0.49
N THR A 538 24.97 0.28 1.40
CA THR A 538 23.57 0.00 1.10
C THR A 538 22.82 1.31 0.82
N TYR A 539 21.95 1.27 -0.15
CA TYR A 539 21.06 2.35 -0.55
C TYR A 539 19.63 1.86 -0.56
N VAL A 540 18.68 2.76 -0.38
CA VAL A 540 17.27 2.53 -0.59
C VAL A 540 16.88 3.05 -1.96
N LEU A 541 16.29 2.20 -2.78
CA LEU A 541 15.66 2.54 -4.05
C LEU A 541 14.15 2.63 -3.83
N ALA A 542 13.60 3.81 -4.00
CA ALA A 542 12.15 4.04 -3.98
C ALA A 542 11.63 4.16 -5.41
N THR A 543 10.75 3.23 -5.79
CA THR A 543 10.10 3.20 -7.11
C THR A 543 8.73 3.86 -7.01
N ILE A 544 8.51 4.88 -7.84
CA ILE A 544 7.38 5.80 -7.74
C ILE A 544 6.54 5.71 -9.02
N ASN A 545 5.24 5.55 -8.86
CA ASN A 545 4.31 5.53 -9.99
C ASN A 545 4.25 6.91 -10.65
N ASN A 546 4.29 6.91 -11.97
CA ASN A 546 4.24 8.10 -12.84
C ASN A 546 5.21 9.22 -12.42
N ASP A 547 6.42 8.83 -11.95
CA ASP A 547 7.48 9.75 -11.52
C ASP A 547 8.86 9.06 -11.61
N SER A 548 9.91 9.85 -11.39
CA SER A 548 11.29 9.35 -11.35
C SER A 548 11.57 8.59 -10.04
N VAL A 549 12.33 7.53 -10.12
CA VAL A 549 12.85 6.82 -8.95
C VAL A 549 13.68 7.73 -8.07
N GLN A 550 13.77 7.40 -6.80
CA GLN A 550 14.63 8.11 -5.85
C GLN A 550 15.55 7.12 -5.14
N VAL A 551 16.83 7.51 -5.02
CA VAL A 551 17.83 6.72 -4.31
C VAL A 551 18.27 7.47 -3.08
N TYR A 552 18.32 6.77 -1.95
CA TYR A 552 18.77 7.31 -0.66
C TYR A 552 19.93 6.50 -0.14
N GLN A 553 20.98 7.19 0.28
CA GLN A 553 22.11 6.62 0.99
C GLN A 553 21.80 6.57 2.49
N LEU A 554 22.14 5.45 3.15
CA LEU A 554 22.16 5.38 4.61
C LEU A 554 23.36 6.19 5.14
N ILE A 555 23.09 7.07 6.11
CA ILE A 555 24.09 7.88 6.79
C ILE A 555 24.41 7.16 8.10
N LYS A 556 25.62 6.61 8.19
CA LYS A 556 26.12 5.99 9.43
C LYS A 556 26.67 7.05 10.36
#